data_47f1a19fcbba413c09106da63eaa1fa2
#
_entry.id   47f1a19fcbba413c09106da63eaa1fa2
#
_cell.length_a   1.000
_cell.length_b   1.000
_cell.length_c   1.000
_cell.angle_alpha   90.00
_cell.angle_beta   90.00
_cell.angle_gamma   90.00
#
_symmetry.space_group_name_H-M   'P 1'
#
loop_
_entity.id
_entity.type
_entity.pdbx_description
1 polymer ?
#
loop_
_entity_poly.entity_id
_entity_poly.type
_entity_poly.pdbx_seq_one_letter_code
_entity_poly.pdbx_strand_id
1 'polypeptide(L)'
;MTIRARREAHCHLHAHGQSKAMVALEACTSLAECLDVLARAHAALGRASPTPHPSRWLLARSARPESWAEHRWPTRAELDRVSPEVPLVIWCFDHHALCANSAALARAGVSRHTPDPEGGVIERDIAGEPTGLLLESATRLVWSRVPEPTPDQRRAHVKLALDDLASMGFVEVHDMLTQEWLGPLLAELRSAGQLPCAVWLYPLVEHLDAIAATRQAWESTEVRLAGGKVFTDGTINSRTAWMLQPYAEPHPRPPLRHTPHDRPRDRGRHPRLHGPWAPPRGTRHRRRRGPRLP
;
A
#
# COMPACT_ATOMS: atom_id res chain seq x y z
N MET A 1 23.54 3.76 24.72
CA MET A 1 22.99 2.58 24.02
C MET A 1 23.20 2.80 22.52
N THR A 2 24.06 2.02 21.86
CA THR A 2 24.34 2.18 20.43
C THR A 2 23.22 1.47 19.66
N ILE A 3 22.33 2.22 19.01
CA ILE A 3 21.33 1.66 18.13
C ILE A 3 22.06 1.24 16.85
N ARG A 4 22.04 -0.05 16.51
CA ARG A 4 22.54 -0.52 15.22
C ARG A 4 21.69 0.08 14.09
N ALA A 5 22.34 0.63 13.08
CA ALA A 5 21.70 1.09 11.87
C ALA A 5 20.82 -0.03 11.25
N ARG A 6 19.56 0.25 10.97
CA ARG A 6 18.60 -0.70 10.39
C ARG A 6 18.35 -0.38 8.93
N ARG A 7 18.05 -1.42 8.15
CA ARG A 7 17.58 -1.27 6.77
C ARG A 7 16.20 -1.88 6.65
N GLU A 8 15.28 -1.14 6.04
CA GLU A 8 13.95 -1.65 5.68
C GLU A 8 14.03 -2.17 4.24
N ALA A 9 13.99 -3.48 4.08
CA ALA A 9 14.23 -4.13 2.79
C ALA A 9 12.98 -4.24 1.90
N HIS A 10 11.77 -3.94 2.40
CA HIS A 10 10.52 -4.04 1.64
C HIS A 10 9.47 -3.05 2.17
N CYS A 11 9.49 -1.85 1.66
CA CYS A 11 8.52 -0.81 1.99
C CYS A 11 7.76 -0.36 0.74
N HIS A 12 6.58 0.20 0.93
CA HIS A 12 5.85 1.00 -0.06
C HIS A 12 5.76 2.43 0.50
N LEU A 13 6.81 3.21 0.28
CA LEU A 13 7.06 4.47 0.98
C LEU A 13 5.89 5.45 0.91
N HIS A 14 5.38 5.70 -0.30
CA HIS A 14 4.23 6.60 -0.47
C HIS A 14 2.96 6.06 0.21
N ALA A 15 2.66 4.76 0.03
CA ALA A 15 1.49 4.14 0.64
C ALA A 15 1.58 4.13 2.16
N HIS A 16 2.77 3.90 2.74
CA HIS A 16 3.00 4.01 4.18
C HIS A 16 2.69 5.42 4.69
N GLY A 17 3.21 6.46 4.05
CA GLY A 17 2.94 7.84 4.43
C GLY A 17 1.49 8.26 4.22
N GLN A 18 0.86 7.84 3.13
CA GLN A 18 -0.57 8.04 2.91
C GLN A 18 -1.39 7.37 4.02
N SER A 19 -1.05 6.13 4.39
CA SER A 19 -1.68 5.45 5.51
C SER A 19 -1.51 6.21 6.83
N LYS A 20 -0.33 6.75 7.11
CA LYS A 20 -0.08 7.58 8.31
C LYS A 20 -0.91 8.87 8.33
N ALA A 21 -1.30 9.40 7.18
CA ALA A 21 -2.16 10.57 7.06
C ALA A 21 -3.67 10.26 7.23
N MET A 22 -4.05 8.98 7.20
CA MET A 22 -5.43 8.55 7.45
C MET A 22 -5.75 8.53 8.95
N VAL A 23 -7.05 8.55 9.26
CA VAL A 23 -7.54 8.37 10.64
C VAL A 23 -7.19 6.97 11.13
N ALA A 24 -6.44 6.90 12.21
CA ALA A 24 -5.95 5.65 12.79
C ALA A 24 -7.03 5.04 13.71
N LEU A 25 -7.37 3.76 13.48
CA LEU A 25 -8.38 3.02 14.24
C LEU A 25 -7.79 1.80 14.97
N GLU A 26 -6.49 1.58 14.90
CA GLU A 26 -5.82 0.42 15.51
C GLU A 26 -5.96 0.32 17.03
N ALA A 27 -6.21 1.46 17.71
CA ALA A 27 -6.39 1.51 19.16
C ALA A 27 -7.85 1.34 19.61
N CYS A 28 -8.81 1.34 18.67
CA CYS A 28 -10.21 1.16 19.01
C CYS A 28 -10.50 -0.26 19.47
N THR A 29 -11.17 -0.42 20.61
CA THR A 29 -11.59 -1.69 21.20
C THR A 29 -13.09 -1.95 21.09
N SER A 30 -13.83 -0.96 20.59
CA SER A 30 -15.29 -1.03 20.37
C SER A 30 -15.72 -0.24 19.14
N LEU A 31 -16.90 -0.57 18.62
CA LEU A 31 -17.56 0.19 17.58
C LEU A 31 -17.87 1.62 18.00
N ALA A 32 -18.25 1.81 19.25
CA ALA A 32 -18.53 3.16 19.81
C ALA A 32 -17.28 4.05 19.74
N GLU A 33 -16.12 3.55 20.17
CA GLU A 33 -14.85 4.27 20.07
C GLU A 33 -14.47 4.57 18.60
N CYS A 34 -14.68 3.63 17.69
CA CYS A 34 -14.46 3.82 16.27
C CYS A 34 -15.30 4.99 15.72
N LEU A 35 -16.62 4.99 16.00
CA LEU A 35 -17.53 6.05 15.56
C LEU A 35 -17.16 7.41 16.16
N ASP A 36 -16.75 7.46 17.41
CA ASP A 36 -16.30 8.68 18.09
C ASP A 36 -15.01 9.26 17.47
N VAL A 37 -14.03 8.39 17.14
CA VAL A 37 -12.80 8.80 16.46
C VAL A 37 -13.13 9.39 15.09
N LEU A 38 -13.99 8.73 14.33
CA LEU A 38 -14.42 9.21 13.01
C LEU A 38 -15.20 10.52 13.11
N ALA A 39 -16.09 10.70 14.10
CA ALA A 39 -16.85 11.93 14.30
C ALA A 39 -15.93 13.12 14.61
N ARG A 40 -14.92 12.93 15.47
CA ARG A 40 -13.89 13.95 15.73
C ARG A 40 -13.12 14.34 14.48
N ALA A 41 -12.73 13.33 13.68
CA ALA A 41 -12.00 13.55 12.43
C ALA A 41 -12.87 14.28 11.40
N HIS A 42 -14.14 13.92 11.25
CA HIS A 42 -15.11 14.61 10.39
C HIS A 42 -15.26 16.09 10.79
N ALA A 43 -15.44 16.36 12.08
CA ALA A 43 -15.53 17.72 12.60
C ALA A 43 -14.25 18.54 12.35
N ALA A 44 -13.08 17.91 12.44
CA ALA A 44 -11.80 18.55 12.11
C ALA A 44 -11.69 18.91 10.63
N LEU A 45 -12.14 18.03 9.72
CA LEU A 45 -12.20 18.32 8.28
C LEU A 45 -13.09 19.52 7.97
N GLY A 46 -14.24 19.65 8.63
CA GLY A 46 -15.16 20.79 8.46
C GLY A 46 -14.53 22.12 8.90
N ARG A 47 -13.75 22.11 9.97
CA ARG A 47 -13.01 23.30 10.44
C ARG A 47 -11.86 23.71 9.51
N ALA A 48 -11.14 22.76 8.97
CA ALA A 48 -9.99 23.02 8.08
C ALA A 48 -10.41 23.64 6.75
N SER A 49 -11.61 23.34 6.27
CA SER A 49 -12.16 23.93 5.04
C SER A 49 -13.68 23.89 5.10
N PRO A 50 -14.33 25.02 5.40
CA PRO A 50 -15.79 25.09 5.57
C PRO A 50 -16.56 24.88 4.26
N THR A 51 -15.93 25.09 3.08
CA THR A 51 -16.57 24.87 1.79
C THR A 51 -16.51 23.40 1.39
N PRO A 52 -17.64 22.77 1.00
CA PRO A 52 -17.63 21.43 0.41
C PRO A 52 -16.74 21.40 -0.82
N HIS A 53 -15.82 20.41 -0.88
CA HIS A 53 -14.97 20.19 -2.05
C HIS A 53 -15.14 18.75 -2.55
N PRO A 54 -15.33 18.54 -3.88
CA PRO A 54 -15.59 17.22 -4.44
C PRO A 54 -14.49 16.18 -4.14
N SER A 55 -13.26 16.62 -3.94
CA SER A 55 -12.14 15.74 -3.60
C SER A 55 -11.98 15.46 -2.11
N ARG A 56 -12.90 15.95 -1.26
CA ARG A 56 -12.82 15.71 0.18
C ARG A 56 -13.35 14.33 0.51
N TRP A 57 -12.52 13.52 1.14
CA TRP A 57 -12.84 12.21 1.65
C TRP A 57 -12.35 12.09 3.09
N LEU A 58 -13.10 11.38 3.92
CA LEU A 58 -12.64 10.94 5.24
C LEU A 58 -12.14 9.52 5.11
N LEU A 59 -10.83 9.34 5.22
CA LEU A 59 -10.17 8.05 5.07
C LEU A 59 -9.67 7.56 6.42
N ALA A 60 -10.04 6.34 6.79
CA ALA A 60 -9.59 5.69 8.01
C ALA A 60 -8.95 4.33 7.70
N ARG A 61 -8.08 3.88 8.61
CA ARG A 61 -7.28 2.66 8.43
C ARG A 61 -7.21 1.81 9.69
N SER A 62 -6.77 0.58 9.50
CA SER A 62 -6.40 -0.35 10.57
C SER A 62 -7.56 -0.73 11.49
N ALA A 63 -8.79 -0.73 10.97
CA ALA A 63 -9.93 -1.28 11.72
C ALA A 63 -9.75 -2.77 11.95
N ARG A 64 -10.13 -3.24 13.14
CA ARG A 64 -10.08 -4.64 13.56
C ARG A 64 -11.40 -5.05 14.20
N PRO A 65 -12.49 -5.13 13.43
CA PRO A 65 -13.84 -5.39 13.97
C PRO A 65 -13.92 -6.69 14.77
N GLU A 66 -13.12 -7.69 14.43
CA GLU A 66 -13.05 -8.98 15.14
C GLU A 66 -12.56 -8.83 16.58
N SER A 67 -11.79 -7.78 16.87
CA SER A 67 -11.25 -7.50 18.22
C SER A 67 -12.12 -6.51 19.01
N TRP A 68 -13.17 -5.94 18.41
CA TRP A 68 -14.09 -5.03 19.10
C TRP A 68 -15.10 -5.79 19.93
N ALA A 69 -15.66 -5.14 20.93
CA ALA A 69 -16.65 -5.75 21.82
C ALA A 69 -17.89 -6.27 21.08
N GLU A 70 -18.28 -5.59 20.00
CA GLU A 70 -19.46 -5.93 19.18
C GLU A 70 -19.14 -6.97 18.08
N HIS A 71 -17.88 -7.28 17.81
CA HIS A 71 -17.41 -8.21 16.78
C HIS A 71 -18.03 -8.00 15.39
N ARG A 72 -18.26 -6.74 15.00
CA ARG A 72 -18.88 -6.39 13.72
C ARG A 72 -18.37 -5.08 13.14
N TRP A 73 -18.51 -4.93 11.85
CA TRP A 73 -18.32 -3.66 11.16
C TRP A 73 -19.40 -2.64 11.51
N PRO A 74 -19.12 -1.31 11.41
CA PRO A 74 -20.16 -0.30 11.41
C PRO A 74 -21.08 -0.54 10.20
N THR A 75 -22.37 -0.34 10.41
CA THR A 75 -23.33 -0.31 9.31
C THR A 75 -23.21 0.98 8.51
N ARG A 76 -23.63 0.96 7.26
CA ARG A 76 -23.73 2.15 6.41
C ARG A 76 -24.48 3.30 7.12
N ALA A 77 -25.61 2.99 7.77
CA ALA A 77 -26.41 3.99 8.50
C ALA A 77 -25.68 4.61 9.71
N GLU A 78 -24.81 3.85 10.38
CA GLU A 78 -23.98 4.38 11.47
C GLU A 78 -22.91 5.33 10.93
N LEU A 79 -22.30 4.99 9.79
CA LEU A 79 -21.32 5.84 9.10
C LEU A 79 -21.98 7.11 8.50
N ASP A 80 -23.21 7.00 8.00
CA ASP A 80 -23.97 8.14 7.48
C ASP A 80 -24.28 9.17 8.57
N ARG A 81 -24.55 8.72 9.83
CA ARG A 81 -24.72 9.65 10.96
C ARG A 81 -23.44 10.41 11.30
N VAL A 82 -22.28 9.78 11.14
CA VAL A 82 -20.96 10.41 11.36
C VAL A 82 -20.62 11.39 10.24
N SER A 83 -20.86 11.00 9.00
CA SER A 83 -20.45 11.74 7.80
C SER A 83 -21.53 11.64 6.71
N PRO A 84 -22.61 12.43 6.79
CA PRO A 84 -23.74 12.29 5.88
C PRO A 84 -23.43 12.66 4.43
N GLU A 85 -22.58 13.68 4.22
CA GLU A 85 -22.30 14.23 2.88
C GLU A 85 -20.87 13.97 2.40
N VAL A 86 -19.91 13.85 3.33
CA VAL A 86 -18.52 13.59 2.97
C VAL A 86 -18.32 12.09 2.84
N PRO A 87 -17.81 11.60 1.67
CA PRO A 87 -17.46 10.20 1.50
C PRO A 87 -16.50 9.73 2.58
N LEU A 88 -16.89 8.65 3.27
CA LEU A 88 -16.13 8.05 4.36
C LEU A 88 -15.79 6.60 4.02
N VAL A 89 -14.53 6.24 4.22
CA VAL A 89 -14.00 4.90 3.97
C VAL A 89 -13.14 4.45 5.13
N ILE A 90 -13.34 3.20 5.56
CA ILE A 90 -12.56 2.52 6.60
C ILE A 90 -11.90 1.30 6.00
N TRP A 91 -10.56 1.23 6.00
CA TRP A 91 -9.81 0.04 5.66
C TRP A 91 -9.65 -0.91 6.85
N CYS A 92 -9.83 -2.20 6.60
CA CYS A 92 -9.34 -3.25 7.49
C CYS A 92 -7.82 -3.18 7.61
N PHE A 93 -7.28 -3.67 8.74
CA PHE A 93 -5.84 -3.69 8.99
C PHE A 93 -5.05 -4.52 7.97
N ASP A 94 -5.68 -5.53 7.37
CA ASP A 94 -5.10 -6.45 6.39
C ASP A 94 -5.34 -6.03 4.93
N HIS A 95 -6.08 -4.95 4.70
CA HIS A 95 -6.46 -4.43 3.38
C HIS A 95 -7.33 -5.35 2.52
N HIS A 96 -7.96 -6.39 3.10
CA HIS A 96 -8.89 -7.28 2.40
C HIS A 96 -10.35 -6.86 2.50
N ALA A 97 -10.67 -5.89 3.36
CA ALA A 97 -12.01 -5.35 3.53
C ALA A 97 -12.00 -3.82 3.63
N LEU A 98 -13.06 -3.22 3.12
CA LEU A 98 -13.30 -1.78 3.17
C LEU A 98 -14.77 -1.54 3.51
N CYS A 99 -15.05 -0.69 4.51
CA CYS A 99 -16.39 -0.25 4.83
C CYS A 99 -16.60 1.21 4.41
N ALA A 100 -17.74 1.51 3.77
CA ALA A 100 -18.03 2.80 3.16
C ALA A 100 -19.42 3.31 3.55
N ASN A 101 -19.55 4.64 3.70
CA ASN A 101 -20.84 5.29 3.87
C ASN A 101 -21.61 5.44 2.54
N SER A 102 -22.85 5.90 2.61
CA SER A 102 -23.71 6.12 1.43
C SER A 102 -23.10 7.11 0.43
N ALA A 103 -22.46 8.17 0.91
CA ALA A 103 -21.80 9.16 0.06
C ALA A 103 -20.63 8.55 -0.75
N ALA A 104 -19.82 7.66 -0.14
CA ALA A 104 -18.73 6.96 -0.82
C ALA A 104 -19.25 5.94 -1.83
N LEU A 105 -20.29 5.15 -1.49
CA LEU A 105 -20.93 4.22 -2.41
C LEU A 105 -21.54 4.95 -3.61
N ALA A 106 -22.25 6.06 -3.41
CA ALA A 106 -22.80 6.88 -4.47
C ALA A 106 -21.73 7.43 -5.42
N ARG A 107 -20.60 7.91 -4.88
CA ARG A 107 -19.44 8.35 -5.68
C ARG A 107 -18.86 7.22 -6.52
N ALA A 108 -18.90 5.99 -6.00
CA ALA A 108 -18.43 4.80 -6.69
C ALA A 108 -19.44 4.24 -7.70
N GLY A 109 -20.69 4.71 -7.68
CA GLY A 109 -21.78 4.15 -8.49
C GLY A 109 -22.18 2.74 -8.02
N VAL A 110 -21.91 2.41 -6.74
CA VAL A 110 -22.28 1.12 -6.15
C VAL A 110 -23.71 1.17 -5.64
N SER A 111 -24.54 0.26 -6.13
CA SER A 111 -25.97 0.16 -5.81
C SER A 111 -26.39 -1.31 -5.68
N ARG A 112 -27.66 -1.54 -5.38
CA ARG A 112 -28.25 -2.90 -5.37
C ARG A 112 -28.11 -3.65 -6.70
N HIS A 113 -27.96 -2.94 -7.81
CA HIS A 113 -27.81 -3.50 -9.15
C HIS A 113 -26.36 -3.72 -9.59
N THR A 114 -25.39 -3.25 -8.81
CA THR A 114 -23.96 -3.43 -9.13
C THR A 114 -23.59 -4.90 -8.90
N PRO A 115 -23.11 -5.63 -9.92
CA PRO A 115 -22.69 -7.01 -9.73
C PRO A 115 -21.44 -7.09 -8.87
N ASP A 116 -21.26 -8.20 -8.20
CA ASP A 116 -19.98 -8.49 -7.54
C ASP A 116 -18.89 -8.61 -8.60
N PRO A 117 -17.76 -7.93 -8.42
CA PRO A 117 -16.61 -8.09 -9.32
C PRO A 117 -15.98 -9.47 -9.14
N GLU A 118 -15.24 -9.92 -10.13
CA GLU A 118 -14.50 -11.17 -10.02
C GLU A 118 -13.54 -11.15 -8.82
N GLY A 119 -13.63 -12.18 -7.97
CA GLY A 119 -12.83 -12.29 -6.76
C GLY A 119 -13.20 -11.30 -5.64
N GLY A 120 -14.35 -10.62 -5.71
CA GLY A 120 -14.81 -9.70 -4.65
C GLY A 120 -16.28 -9.86 -4.32
N VAL A 121 -16.68 -9.32 -3.17
CA VAL A 121 -18.07 -9.36 -2.69
C VAL A 121 -18.49 -7.97 -2.23
N ILE A 122 -19.63 -7.51 -2.70
CA ILE A 122 -20.38 -6.40 -2.13
C ILE A 122 -21.37 -6.99 -1.14
N GLU A 123 -21.15 -6.80 0.14
CA GLU A 123 -22.11 -7.29 1.14
C GLU A 123 -23.43 -6.56 1.02
N ARG A 124 -24.54 -7.31 1.10
CA ARG A 124 -25.90 -6.79 0.95
C ARG A 124 -26.80 -7.24 2.09
N ASP A 125 -27.74 -6.40 2.44
CA ASP A 125 -28.82 -6.73 3.37
C ASP A 125 -29.90 -7.62 2.70
N ILE A 126 -30.92 -7.97 3.47
CA ILE A 126 -32.04 -8.79 2.99
C ILE A 126 -32.85 -8.14 1.86
N ALA A 127 -32.80 -6.79 1.75
CA ALA A 127 -33.45 -6.05 0.67
C ALA A 127 -32.56 -5.95 -0.59
N GLY A 128 -31.34 -6.50 -0.52
CA GLY A 128 -30.37 -6.44 -1.60
C GLY A 128 -29.58 -5.13 -1.66
N GLU A 129 -29.74 -4.24 -0.69
CA GLU A 129 -28.98 -2.98 -0.63
C GLU A 129 -27.56 -3.22 -0.09
N PRO A 130 -26.52 -2.53 -0.63
CA PRO A 130 -25.19 -2.61 -0.08
C PRO A 130 -25.14 -2.16 1.39
N THR A 131 -24.57 -2.98 2.26
CA THR A 131 -24.42 -2.66 3.70
C THR A 131 -23.32 -1.62 3.96
N GLY A 132 -22.45 -1.39 2.98
CA GLY A 132 -21.25 -0.59 3.07
C GLY A 132 -19.97 -1.43 3.08
N LEU A 133 -20.04 -2.72 3.42
CA LEU A 133 -18.88 -3.61 3.46
C LEU A 133 -18.59 -4.19 2.07
N LEU A 134 -17.34 -3.99 1.63
CA LEU A 134 -16.79 -4.51 0.39
C LEU A 134 -15.58 -5.38 0.71
N LEU A 135 -15.50 -6.56 0.11
CA LEU A 135 -14.45 -7.54 0.36
C LEU A 135 -13.62 -7.77 -0.89
N GLU A 136 -12.33 -8.00 -0.69
CA GLU A 136 -11.35 -8.35 -1.71
C GLU A 136 -11.36 -7.36 -2.89
N SER A 137 -11.49 -7.84 -4.13
CA SER A 137 -11.46 -6.97 -5.32
C SER A 137 -12.61 -5.96 -5.38
N ALA A 138 -13.71 -6.16 -4.64
CA ALA A 138 -14.80 -5.20 -4.55
C ALA A 138 -14.39 -3.88 -3.87
N THR A 139 -13.38 -3.89 -3.02
CA THR A 139 -12.82 -2.69 -2.40
C THR A 139 -12.37 -1.65 -3.44
N ARG A 140 -11.91 -2.11 -4.61
CA ARG A 140 -11.46 -1.26 -5.71
C ARG A 140 -12.58 -0.41 -6.32
N LEU A 141 -13.84 -0.86 -6.24
CA LEU A 141 -14.98 -0.10 -6.75
C LEU A 141 -15.07 1.28 -6.09
N VAL A 142 -14.84 1.34 -4.78
CA VAL A 142 -14.85 2.58 -4.01
C VAL A 142 -13.47 3.23 -4.00
N TRP A 143 -12.40 2.46 -3.75
CA TRP A 143 -11.06 3.02 -3.62
C TRP A 143 -10.58 3.74 -4.88
N SER A 144 -10.93 3.26 -6.07
CA SER A 144 -10.59 3.91 -7.34
C SER A 144 -11.24 5.28 -7.55
N ARG A 145 -12.19 5.67 -6.68
CA ARG A 145 -12.86 6.98 -6.71
C ARG A 145 -12.28 7.95 -5.68
N VAL A 146 -11.44 7.47 -4.78
CA VAL A 146 -10.66 8.34 -3.90
C VAL A 146 -9.72 9.16 -4.79
N PRO A 147 -9.72 10.49 -4.67
CA PRO A 147 -8.85 11.33 -5.49
C PRO A 147 -7.38 11.01 -5.29
N GLU A 148 -6.63 11.00 -6.37
CA GLU A 148 -5.17 10.91 -6.30
C GLU A 148 -4.60 12.08 -5.48
N PRO A 149 -3.61 11.84 -4.63
CA PRO A 149 -2.97 12.91 -3.87
C PRO A 149 -2.32 13.95 -4.80
N THR A 150 -2.52 15.21 -4.49
CA THR A 150 -1.82 16.32 -5.15
C THR A 150 -0.31 16.21 -4.93
N PRO A 151 0.53 16.91 -5.73
CA PRO A 151 1.98 16.93 -5.50
C PRO A 151 2.36 17.32 -4.07
N ASP A 152 1.69 18.30 -3.46
CA ASP A 152 1.94 18.72 -2.08
C ASP A 152 1.56 17.62 -1.07
N GLN A 153 0.44 16.94 -1.31
CA GLN A 153 0.03 15.80 -0.48
C GLN A 153 1.01 14.63 -0.64
N ARG A 154 1.47 14.33 -1.85
CA ARG A 154 2.50 13.31 -2.09
C ARG A 154 3.77 13.61 -1.32
N ARG A 155 4.22 14.89 -1.37
CA ARG A 155 5.38 15.36 -0.59
C ARG A 155 5.16 15.18 0.92
N ALA A 156 4.00 15.57 1.44
CA ALA A 156 3.66 15.41 2.86
C ALA A 156 3.63 13.92 3.26
N HIS A 157 3.04 13.05 2.45
CA HIS A 157 2.98 11.60 2.71
C HIS A 157 4.39 10.99 2.72
N VAL A 158 5.23 11.29 1.73
CA VAL A 158 6.60 10.78 1.67
C VAL A 158 7.40 11.24 2.88
N LYS A 159 7.25 12.51 3.27
CA LYS A 159 7.91 13.04 4.46
C LYS A 159 7.45 12.33 5.74
N LEU A 160 6.13 12.13 5.93
CA LEU A 160 5.58 11.37 7.06
C LEU A 160 6.16 9.96 7.15
N ALA A 161 6.28 9.26 6.01
CA ALA A 161 6.86 7.92 5.96
C ALA A 161 8.34 7.92 6.34
N LEU A 162 9.11 8.84 5.78
CA LEU A 162 10.56 8.97 6.04
C LEU A 162 10.83 9.30 7.51
N ASP A 163 10.09 10.25 8.07
CA ASP A 163 10.24 10.67 9.48
C ASP A 163 9.85 9.50 10.43
N ASP A 164 8.78 8.76 10.12
CA ASP A 164 8.34 7.59 10.90
C ASP A 164 9.42 6.48 10.89
N LEU A 165 9.91 6.11 9.71
CA LEU A 165 10.95 5.09 9.56
C LEU A 165 12.26 5.50 10.23
N ALA A 166 12.67 6.76 10.06
CA ALA A 166 13.86 7.29 10.72
C ALA A 166 13.73 7.29 12.25
N SER A 167 12.54 7.59 12.79
CA SER A 167 12.26 7.53 14.24
C SER A 167 12.45 6.12 14.82
N MET A 168 12.23 5.09 14.00
CA MET A 168 12.44 3.68 14.35
C MET A 168 13.91 3.23 14.16
N GLY A 169 14.80 4.13 13.73
CA GLY A 169 16.24 3.87 13.52
C GLY A 169 16.58 3.26 12.15
N PHE A 170 15.69 3.35 11.17
CA PHE A 170 16.04 2.98 9.79
C PHE A 170 16.88 4.09 9.15
N VAL A 171 18.00 3.69 8.56
CA VAL A 171 18.95 4.58 7.84
C VAL A 171 18.90 4.37 6.33
N GLU A 172 18.26 3.30 5.89
CA GLU A 172 18.07 2.93 4.49
C GLU A 172 16.72 2.24 4.32
N VAL A 173 15.99 2.60 3.26
CA VAL A 173 14.65 2.09 2.95
C VAL A 173 14.62 1.66 1.48
N HIS A 174 14.05 0.47 1.21
CA HIS A 174 13.84 -0.05 -0.12
C HIS A 174 12.37 0.08 -0.50
N ASP A 175 12.06 0.98 -1.44
CA ASP A 175 10.69 1.17 -1.94
C ASP A 175 10.38 0.20 -3.08
N MET A 176 9.49 -0.76 -2.84
CA MET A 176 9.19 -1.90 -3.72
C MET A 176 8.04 -1.65 -4.72
N LEU A 177 7.60 -0.41 -4.88
CA LEU A 177 6.57 -0.04 -5.87
C LEU A 177 6.73 1.44 -6.26
N THR A 178 7.90 1.80 -6.72
CA THR A 178 8.27 3.17 -7.02
C THR A 178 7.46 3.75 -8.17
N GLN A 179 6.87 4.91 -7.94
CA GLN A 179 6.21 5.72 -8.95
C GLN A 179 7.21 6.67 -9.61
N GLU A 180 6.93 7.09 -10.86
CA GLU A 180 7.83 7.94 -11.67
C GLU A 180 8.21 9.28 -10.98
N TRP A 181 7.29 9.85 -10.21
CA TRP A 181 7.47 11.13 -9.52
C TRP A 181 8.32 11.00 -8.24
N LEU A 182 8.54 9.79 -7.69
CA LEU A 182 9.16 9.62 -6.37
C LEU A 182 10.65 9.95 -6.38
N GLY A 183 11.40 9.52 -7.38
CA GLY A 183 12.83 9.84 -7.50
C GLY A 183 13.10 11.35 -7.51
N PRO A 184 12.46 12.14 -8.40
CA PRO A 184 12.55 13.60 -8.38
C PRO A 184 12.17 14.23 -7.05
N LEU A 185 11.08 13.79 -6.42
CA LEU A 185 10.66 14.31 -5.11
C LEU A 185 11.70 14.05 -4.00
N LEU A 186 12.29 12.85 -3.99
CA LEU A 186 13.34 12.53 -3.02
C LEU A 186 14.62 13.39 -3.22
N ALA A 187 14.95 13.69 -4.47
CA ALA A 187 16.07 14.61 -4.76
C ALA A 187 15.78 16.03 -4.27
N GLU A 188 14.55 16.53 -4.40
CA GLU A 188 14.12 17.79 -3.82
C GLU A 188 14.24 17.79 -2.29
N LEU A 189 13.71 16.72 -1.63
CA LEU A 189 13.80 16.56 -0.18
C LEU A 189 15.26 16.51 0.29
N ARG A 190 16.12 15.80 -0.44
CA ARG A 190 17.57 15.76 -0.17
C ARG A 190 18.21 17.15 -0.27
N SER A 191 17.93 17.88 -1.33
CA SER A 191 18.47 19.23 -1.55
C SER A 191 18.01 20.22 -0.47
N ALA A 192 16.83 20.00 0.10
CA ALA A 192 16.29 20.77 1.21
C ALA A 192 16.79 20.30 2.59
N GLY A 193 17.67 19.28 2.66
CA GLY A 193 18.13 18.70 3.95
C GLY A 193 17.04 17.95 4.72
N GLN A 194 16.00 17.48 4.03
CA GLN A 194 14.82 16.82 4.59
C GLN A 194 14.75 15.31 4.30
N LEU A 195 15.84 14.70 3.86
CA LEU A 195 15.95 13.26 3.60
C LEU A 195 16.71 12.59 4.76
N PRO A 196 16.01 12.00 5.75
CA PRO A 196 16.66 11.48 6.96
C PRO A 196 17.31 10.10 6.77
N CYS A 197 16.99 9.38 5.69
CA CYS A 197 17.54 8.07 5.36
C CYS A 197 17.71 7.90 3.86
N ALA A 198 18.62 7.00 3.44
CA ALA A 198 18.78 6.66 2.04
C ALA A 198 17.57 5.88 1.53
N VAL A 199 17.21 6.06 0.25
CA VAL A 199 16.07 5.37 -0.38
C VAL A 199 16.51 4.70 -1.67
N TRP A 200 16.26 3.39 -1.75
CA TRP A 200 16.50 2.57 -2.92
C TRP A 200 15.19 2.22 -3.60
N LEU A 201 15.10 2.49 -4.89
CA LEU A 201 13.87 2.50 -5.66
C LEU A 201 13.78 1.26 -6.55
N TYR A 202 12.63 0.58 -6.50
CA TYR A 202 12.31 -0.60 -7.28
C TYR A 202 10.92 -0.42 -7.93
N PRO A 203 10.83 0.24 -9.11
CA PRO A 203 9.58 0.31 -9.86
C PRO A 203 9.17 -1.06 -10.38
N LEU A 204 7.91 -1.20 -10.79
CA LEU A 204 7.50 -2.34 -11.60
C LEU A 204 8.36 -2.40 -12.88
N VAL A 205 8.71 -3.59 -13.33
CA VAL A 205 9.61 -3.75 -14.51
C VAL A 205 9.06 -3.11 -15.76
N GLU A 206 7.74 -3.03 -15.92
CA GLU A 206 7.08 -2.32 -17.03
C GLU A 206 7.31 -0.81 -17.01
N HIS A 207 7.66 -0.23 -15.86
CA HIS A 207 7.96 1.21 -15.71
C HIS A 207 9.46 1.48 -15.56
N LEU A 208 10.30 0.42 -15.49
CA LEU A 208 11.72 0.53 -15.19
C LEU A 208 12.47 1.39 -16.21
N ASP A 209 12.23 1.18 -17.50
CA ASP A 209 12.93 1.89 -18.57
C ASP A 209 12.58 3.40 -18.57
N ALA A 210 11.31 3.75 -18.35
CA ALA A 210 10.86 5.13 -18.26
C ALA A 210 11.52 5.87 -17.09
N ILE A 211 11.55 5.24 -15.91
CA ILE A 211 12.18 5.80 -14.71
C ILE A 211 13.71 5.87 -14.87
N ALA A 212 14.33 4.84 -15.45
CA ALA A 212 15.77 4.82 -15.70
C ALA A 212 16.22 5.91 -16.67
N ALA A 213 15.39 6.28 -17.65
CA ALA A 213 15.69 7.34 -18.61
C ALA A 213 15.88 8.72 -17.93
N THR A 214 15.22 8.96 -16.80
CA THR A 214 15.27 10.24 -16.05
C THR A 214 16.23 10.22 -14.87
N ARG A 215 16.82 9.07 -14.53
CA ARG A 215 17.57 8.87 -13.28
C ARG A 215 18.74 9.85 -13.07
N GLN A 216 19.41 10.28 -14.14
CA GLN A 216 20.53 11.19 -14.04
C GLN A 216 20.18 12.54 -13.40
N ALA A 217 18.90 12.94 -13.47
CA ALA A 217 18.43 14.19 -12.89
C ALA A 217 18.22 14.12 -11.36
N TRP A 218 18.09 12.94 -10.77
CA TRP A 218 17.70 12.77 -9.37
C TRP A 218 18.53 11.73 -8.60
N GLU A 219 19.28 10.83 -9.27
CA GLU A 219 20.07 9.78 -8.60
C GLU A 219 21.26 10.38 -7.82
N SER A 220 21.55 9.82 -6.65
CA SER A 220 22.66 10.22 -5.78
C SER A 220 23.14 9.03 -4.95
N THR A 221 24.03 9.26 -3.97
CA THR A 221 24.41 8.24 -2.98
C THR A 221 23.26 7.85 -2.05
N GLU A 222 22.34 8.77 -1.79
CA GLU A 222 21.20 8.58 -0.89
C GLU A 222 19.90 8.17 -1.63
N VAL A 223 19.77 8.44 -2.93
CA VAL A 223 18.60 8.08 -3.73
C VAL A 223 19.04 7.29 -4.94
N ARG A 224 18.67 6.02 -5.02
CA ARG A 224 19.17 5.09 -6.06
C ARG A 224 18.06 4.30 -6.74
N LEU A 225 18.15 4.20 -8.06
CA LEU A 225 17.40 3.17 -8.79
C LEU A 225 18.16 1.83 -8.66
N ALA A 226 17.64 0.91 -7.85
CA ALA A 226 18.36 -0.29 -7.44
C ALA A 226 17.95 -1.55 -8.21
N GLY A 227 16.79 -1.54 -8.88
CA GLY A 227 16.30 -2.67 -9.67
C GLY A 227 14.85 -2.51 -10.07
N GLY A 228 14.22 -3.61 -10.49
CA GLY A 228 12.80 -3.67 -10.83
C GLY A 228 12.06 -4.68 -9.95
N LYS A 229 10.77 -4.42 -9.71
CA LYS A 229 9.83 -5.30 -9.01
C LYS A 229 9.01 -6.10 -10.01
N VAL A 230 8.84 -7.39 -9.74
CA VAL A 230 7.88 -8.26 -10.42
C VAL A 230 7.02 -8.99 -9.38
N PHE A 231 5.79 -9.29 -9.76
CA PHE A 231 4.94 -10.22 -9.02
C PHE A 231 4.99 -11.57 -9.75
N THR A 232 5.44 -12.61 -9.06
CA THR A 232 5.53 -13.96 -9.62
C THR A 232 4.29 -14.80 -9.35
N ASP A 233 3.58 -14.48 -8.29
CA ASP A 233 2.36 -15.13 -7.81
C ASP A 233 1.57 -14.20 -6.89
N GLY A 234 0.58 -14.74 -6.18
CA GLY A 234 -0.22 -14.00 -5.21
C GLY A 234 0.32 -14.05 -3.79
N THR A 235 -0.58 -13.97 -2.79
CA THR A 235 -0.23 -13.97 -1.37
C THR A 235 -0.83 -15.16 -0.62
N ILE A 236 -0.20 -15.55 0.49
CA ILE A 236 -0.68 -16.67 1.33
C ILE A 236 -2.03 -16.33 1.95
N ASN A 237 -2.22 -15.11 2.46
CA ASN A 237 -3.46 -14.69 3.10
C ASN A 237 -4.66 -14.71 2.15
N SER A 238 -4.48 -14.28 0.90
CA SER A 238 -5.52 -14.36 -0.13
C SER A 238 -5.62 -15.75 -0.78
N ARG A 239 -4.78 -16.71 -0.35
CA ARG A 239 -4.71 -18.07 -0.92
C ARG A 239 -4.49 -18.09 -2.44
N THR A 240 -3.78 -17.08 -2.95
CA THR A 240 -3.43 -16.94 -4.37
C THR A 240 -1.95 -17.22 -4.63
N ALA A 241 -1.13 -17.39 -3.57
CA ALA A 241 0.25 -17.81 -3.70
C ALA A 241 0.35 -19.24 -4.25
N TRP A 242 1.39 -19.51 -5.04
CA TRP A 242 1.67 -20.85 -5.56
C TRP A 242 2.25 -21.72 -4.46
N MET A 243 1.47 -22.73 -4.06
CA MET A 243 1.85 -23.70 -3.04
C MET A 243 2.18 -25.05 -3.68
N LEU A 244 3.11 -25.80 -3.08
CA LEU A 244 3.40 -27.18 -3.52
C LEU A 244 2.23 -28.13 -3.25
N GLN A 245 1.46 -27.87 -2.19
CA GLN A 245 0.25 -28.60 -1.84
C GLN A 245 -0.94 -27.64 -1.87
N PRO A 246 -2.14 -28.11 -2.19
CA PRO A 246 -3.35 -27.29 -2.08
C PRO A 246 -3.50 -26.71 -0.67
N TYR A 247 -4.11 -25.53 -0.57
CA TYR A 247 -4.50 -24.98 0.72
C TYR A 247 -5.48 -25.93 1.43
N ALA A 248 -5.29 -26.13 2.74
CA ALA A 248 -6.13 -27.03 3.55
C ALA A 248 -7.61 -26.63 3.52
N GLU A 249 -7.87 -25.33 3.49
CA GLU A 249 -9.19 -24.76 3.28
C GLU A 249 -9.19 -24.04 1.92
N PRO A 250 -9.90 -24.57 0.91
CA PRO A 250 -9.99 -23.88 -0.36
C PRO A 250 -10.71 -22.55 -0.20
N HIS A 251 -10.30 -21.55 -0.98
CA HIS A 251 -11.01 -20.27 -1.05
C HIS A 251 -12.46 -20.55 -1.46
N PRO A 252 -13.49 -19.90 -0.88
CA PRO A 252 -14.91 -20.11 -1.21
C PRO A 252 -15.22 -19.92 -2.70
N ARG A 253 -14.42 -19.11 -3.40
CA ARG A 253 -14.36 -19.06 -4.87
C ARG A 253 -12.91 -19.32 -5.28
N PRO A 254 -12.64 -20.27 -6.20
CA PRO A 254 -11.28 -20.52 -6.63
C PRO A 254 -10.70 -19.22 -7.20
N PRO A 255 -9.49 -18.82 -6.80
CA PRO A 255 -8.77 -17.77 -7.48
C PRO A 255 -8.67 -18.12 -8.96
N LEU A 256 -8.61 -17.13 -9.83
CA LEU A 256 -8.29 -17.35 -11.25
C LEU A 256 -7.20 -18.42 -11.32
N ARG A 257 -7.53 -19.55 -11.94
CA ARG A 257 -6.55 -20.62 -12.14
C ARG A 257 -5.45 -20.07 -13.05
N HIS A 258 -4.40 -19.56 -12.48
CA HIS A 258 -3.12 -19.61 -13.13
C HIS A 258 -2.75 -21.10 -13.15
N THR A 259 -3.16 -21.79 -14.21
CA THR A 259 -2.79 -23.19 -14.40
C THR A 259 -1.27 -23.24 -14.56
N PRO A 260 -0.62 -24.37 -14.23
CA PRO A 260 0.80 -24.57 -14.54
C PRO A 260 1.13 -24.37 -16.04
N HIS A 261 0.12 -24.30 -16.91
CA HIS A 261 0.23 -24.02 -18.34
C HIS A 261 0.32 -22.52 -18.67
N ASP A 262 -0.08 -21.62 -17.77
CA ASP A 262 0.07 -20.16 -17.94
C ASP A 262 1.47 -19.67 -17.57
N ARG A 263 2.42 -20.55 -17.30
CA ARG A 263 3.83 -20.17 -17.34
C ARG A 263 4.11 -19.64 -18.74
N PRO A 264 4.66 -18.43 -18.88
CA PRO A 264 5.25 -18.06 -20.15
C PRO A 264 6.22 -19.17 -20.52
N ARG A 265 5.90 -19.93 -21.57
CA ARG A 265 6.77 -21.01 -22.10
C ARG A 265 8.07 -20.44 -22.69
N ASP A 266 8.29 -19.18 -22.51
CA ASP A 266 9.50 -18.50 -22.98
C ASP A 266 10.65 -18.66 -21.96
N ARG A 267 11.15 -19.90 -21.83
CA ARG A 267 12.43 -20.20 -21.19
C ARG A 267 13.63 -19.63 -21.96
N GLY A 268 13.41 -18.72 -22.90
CA GLY A 268 14.45 -18.31 -23.83
C GLY A 268 14.80 -16.84 -23.87
N ARG A 269 13.98 -15.95 -23.34
CA ARG A 269 14.25 -14.50 -23.42
C ARG A 269 13.74 -13.74 -22.22
N HIS A 270 14.31 -13.99 -21.04
CA HIS A 270 14.51 -12.84 -20.17
C HIS A 270 15.35 -11.85 -20.97
N PRO A 271 14.93 -10.59 -21.17
CA PRO A 271 15.86 -9.58 -21.61
C PRO A 271 17.04 -9.67 -20.66
N ARG A 272 18.20 -10.02 -21.19
CA ARG A 272 19.42 -10.08 -20.39
C ARG A 272 19.50 -8.73 -19.73
N LEU A 273 19.40 -8.69 -18.40
CA LEU A 273 19.75 -7.53 -17.57
C LEU A 273 21.27 -7.29 -17.73
N HIS A 274 21.73 -7.15 -18.97
CA HIS A 274 23.05 -6.71 -19.37
C HIS A 274 22.98 -5.21 -19.65
N GLY A 275 22.54 -4.46 -18.63
CA GLY A 275 22.86 -3.06 -18.50
C GLY A 275 24.09 -2.91 -17.58
N PRO A 276 24.63 -1.71 -17.39
CA PRO A 276 25.85 -1.43 -16.62
C PRO A 276 25.75 -1.70 -15.10
N TRP A 277 24.85 -2.56 -14.68
CA TRP A 277 24.50 -2.92 -13.31
C TRP A 277 25.10 -4.26 -12.85
N ALA A 278 26.20 -4.71 -13.45
CA ALA A 278 26.99 -5.74 -12.81
C ALA A 278 27.55 -5.15 -11.48
N PRO A 279 27.28 -5.79 -10.32
CA PRO A 279 27.93 -5.37 -9.10
C PRO A 279 29.45 -5.40 -9.32
N PRO A 280 30.23 -4.46 -8.75
CA PRO A 280 31.67 -4.49 -8.86
C PRO A 280 32.12 -5.90 -8.45
N ARG A 281 32.87 -6.58 -9.32
CA ARG A 281 33.40 -7.90 -9.03
C ARG A 281 34.24 -7.80 -7.77
N GLY A 282 33.72 -8.34 -6.67
CA GLY A 282 34.43 -8.42 -5.42
C GLY A 282 35.80 -9.02 -5.71
N THR A 283 36.85 -8.29 -5.35
CA THR A 283 38.22 -8.73 -5.35
C THR A 283 38.27 -10.06 -4.60
N ARG A 284 38.46 -11.17 -5.33
CA ARG A 284 38.72 -12.47 -4.73
C ARG A 284 39.97 -12.31 -3.90
N HIS A 285 39.85 -12.18 -2.58
CA HIS A 285 40.97 -12.41 -1.68
C HIS A 285 41.45 -13.83 -1.92
N ARG A 286 42.58 -13.97 -2.63
CA ARG A 286 43.35 -15.21 -2.70
C ARG A 286 43.68 -15.60 -1.25
N ARG A 287 43.03 -16.61 -0.71
CA ARG A 287 43.50 -17.29 0.51
C ARG A 287 44.88 -17.82 0.20
N ARG A 288 45.93 -17.19 0.70
CA ARG A 288 47.27 -17.74 0.76
C ARG A 288 47.19 -19.03 1.57
N ARG A 289 47.47 -20.18 0.91
CA ARG A 289 47.74 -21.43 1.63
C ARG A 289 49.03 -21.21 2.41
N GLY A 290 48.97 -21.27 3.73
CA GLY A 290 50.14 -21.31 4.60
C GLY A 290 50.93 -22.59 4.37
N PRO A 291 52.26 -22.63 4.62
CA PRO A 291 53.10 -23.79 4.44
C PRO A 291 52.68 -24.91 5.41
N ARG A 292 52.62 -26.15 4.88
CA ARG A 292 52.58 -27.36 5.71
C ARG A 292 53.92 -27.49 6.42
N LEU A 293 53.92 -27.59 7.73
CA LEU A 293 55.05 -28.01 8.55
C LEU A 293 55.18 -29.53 8.51
N PRO A 294 56.38 -30.08 8.71
CA PRO A 294 56.74 -31.45 8.49
C PRO A 294 56.10 -32.46 9.42
#